data_ef26aa170dad4816a84192364f3cd2ab
#
_entry.id   ef26aa170dad4816a84192364f3cd2ab
#
_cell.length_a   1.000
_cell.length_b   1.000
_cell.length_c   1.000
_cell.angle_alpha   90.00
_cell.angle_beta   90.00
_cell.angle_gamma   90.00
#
_symmetry.space_group_name_H-M   'P 1'
#
loop_
_entity.id
_entity.type
_entity.pdbx_description
1 polymer ?
#
loop_
_entity_poly.entity_id
_entity_poly.type
_entity_poly.pdbx_seq_one_letter_code
_entity_poly.pdbx_strand_id
1 'polypeptide(L)'
;MKKLLAMLLALGLLALCACTSKSNTTAEVPETMTETPSEEAEQTDSAKDADAAEGTDETAAEPDDRVKPLPDAIDVTALTDATVAASFDESAIEETDGKTYLTLQVYDYDRYDMVDISNLAEGSVIVAGGKDMTVSSVERDGALVLINGGLTRGGMTLTTQDDGVYYELGVNDVKCYQEKGEVTLPLSAGFTLTDDSDPDHPNQTYGAEKLSELVSSGFTANNTLVTIENGEITAITRSVAP
;
A
#
# COMPACT_ATOMS: atom_id res chain seq x y z
N MET A 1 -18.74 39.70 36.48
CA MET A 1 -17.90 38.94 37.44
C MET A 1 -16.98 38.04 36.68
N LYS A 2 -15.70 38.20 36.88
CA LYS A 2 -14.57 37.59 36.25
C LYS A 2 -14.44 36.09 36.60
N LYS A 3 -14.12 35.21 35.67
CA LYS A 3 -13.34 33.95 35.84
C LYS A 3 -12.78 33.59 34.46
N LEU A 4 -11.54 33.93 34.17
CA LEU A 4 -10.28 33.17 34.17
C LEU A 4 -10.47 31.75 33.56
N LEU A 5 -10.08 31.58 32.32
CA LEU A 5 -8.82 31.18 31.71
C LEU A 5 -8.13 29.99 32.38
N ALA A 6 -8.16 28.84 31.74
CA ALA A 6 -7.16 27.82 31.91
C ALA A 6 -6.84 27.23 30.52
N MET A 7 -5.73 27.69 30.00
CA MET A 7 -5.05 27.22 28.81
C MET A 7 -4.30 25.95 29.22
N LEU A 8 -4.61 24.82 28.60
CA LEU A 8 -3.81 23.61 28.71
C LEU A 8 -3.34 23.23 27.32
N LEU A 9 -2.09 23.58 27.05
CA LEU A 9 -1.29 23.11 25.94
C LEU A 9 -1.06 21.59 26.16
N ALA A 10 -1.62 20.77 25.31
CA ALA A 10 -1.17 19.40 25.14
C ALA A 10 -0.43 19.29 23.81
N LEU A 11 0.90 19.24 23.88
CA LEU A 11 1.77 18.81 22.78
C LEU A 11 1.46 17.33 22.49
N GLY A 12 0.78 17.06 21.40
CA GLY A 12 0.68 15.72 20.84
C GLY A 12 1.86 15.48 19.91
N LEU A 13 2.72 14.52 20.26
CA LEU A 13 3.76 14.00 19.38
C LEU A 13 3.09 13.27 18.20
N LEU A 14 3.33 13.78 16.99
CA LEU A 14 3.13 13.01 15.76
C LEU A 14 4.22 11.93 15.70
N ALA A 15 3.83 10.69 15.82
CA ALA A 15 4.65 9.55 15.45
C ALA A 15 4.43 9.25 13.96
N LEU A 16 5.31 9.78 13.13
CA LEU A 16 5.44 9.38 11.73
C LEU A 16 6.06 7.96 11.71
N CYS A 17 5.28 6.97 11.28
CA CYS A 17 5.83 5.69 10.85
C CYS A 17 6.45 5.87 9.46
N ALA A 18 7.71 6.28 9.42
CA ALA A 18 8.52 6.22 8.21
C ALA A 18 9.34 4.93 8.26
N CYS A 19 8.98 3.96 7.45
CA CYS A 19 9.84 2.82 7.14
C CYS A 19 10.90 3.28 6.13
N THR A 20 12.03 3.77 6.62
CA THR A 20 13.23 4.00 5.81
C THR A 20 14.25 2.91 6.09
N SER A 21 14.40 1.99 5.16
CA SER A 21 15.57 1.14 5.08
C SER A 21 16.77 1.97 4.58
N LYS A 22 17.76 2.17 5.44
CA LYS A 22 19.11 2.57 5.06
C LYS A 22 20.09 1.53 5.54
N SER A 23 20.62 0.77 4.60
CA SER A 23 21.90 0.09 4.73
C SER A 23 23.00 1.11 4.51
N ASN A 24 23.88 1.26 5.48
CA ASN A 24 25.28 1.61 5.29
C ASN A 24 26.01 1.43 6.61
N THR A 25 26.93 0.53 6.64
CA THR A 25 28.14 0.69 7.47
C THR A 25 29.30 -0.05 6.81
N THR A 26 30.19 0.74 6.31
CA THR A 26 31.58 0.44 5.96
C THR A 26 32.38 0.31 7.24
N ALA A 27 33.17 -0.73 7.37
CA ALA A 27 34.43 -0.75 8.11
C ALA A 27 35.23 -1.98 7.69
N GLU A 28 36.21 -1.73 6.93
CA GLU A 28 37.65 -1.82 7.18
C GLU A 28 38.23 -3.23 7.36
N VAL A 29 39.11 -3.51 6.42
CA VAL A 29 40.04 -4.62 6.26
C VAL A 29 41.19 -4.43 7.24
N PRO A 30 41.93 -5.53 7.68
CA PRO A 30 43.27 -5.60 7.16
C PRO A 30 43.68 -6.97 6.57
N GLU A 31 44.60 -6.82 5.67
CA GLU A 31 45.36 -7.78 4.87
C GLU A 31 46.10 -8.84 5.69
N THR A 32 46.33 -10.00 5.08
CA THR A 32 47.70 -10.55 4.95
C THR A 32 47.69 -11.78 4.01
N MET A 33 48.33 -11.63 2.89
CA MET A 33 49.26 -12.49 2.13
C MET A 33 49.31 -14.00 2.41
N THR A 34 49.30 -14.86 1.37
CA THR A 34 50.52 -15.42 0.76
C THR A 34 50.19 -16.55 -0.19
N GLU A 35 50.65 -16.37 -1.43
CA GLU A 35 51.33 -17.27 -2.38
C GLU A 35 50.61 -18.46 -3.03
N THR A 36 50.65 -18.35 -4.35
CA THR A 36 50.65 -19.34 -5.47
C THR A 36 51.93 -20.21 -5.37
N PRO A 37 52.05 -21.41 -6.04
CA PRO A 37 52.03 -21.49 -7.48
C PRO A 37 51.55 -22.82 -8.10
N SER A 38 51.18 -22.68 -9.43
CA SER A 38 51.67 -23.43 -10.61
C SER A 38 51.44 -24.96 -10.71
N GLU A 39 51.02 -25.46 -11.81
CA GLU A 39 51.48 -25.96 -13.09
C GLU A 39 50.44 -26.87 -13.71
N GLU A 40 49.99 -26.68 -14.86
CA GLU A 40 50.44 -26.93 -16.22
C GLU A 40 49.90 -28.23 -16.83
N ALA A 41 49.30 -28.04 -18.03
CA ALA A 41 49.22 -28.89 -19.23
C ALA A 41 48.39 -30.20 -19.13
N GLU A 42 47.63 -30.65 -20.12
CA GLU A 42 47.81 -30.69 -21.57
C GLU A 42 46.51 -30.99 -22.31
N GLN A 43 46.46 -30.58 -23.53
CA GLN A 43 45.54 -30.82 -24.62
C GLN A 43 45.26 -32.29 -24.91
N THR A 44 44.02 -32.63 -25.29
CA THR A 44 43.81 -33.40 -26.55
C THR A 44 42.39 -33.21 -27.10
N ASP A 45 42.40 -32.88 -28.35
CA ASP A 45 41.38 -32.76 -29.37
C ASP A 45 40.58 -34.06 -29.58
N SER A 46 39.28 -33.99 -29.80
CA SER A 46 38.54 -34.74 -30.81
C SER A 46 37.09 -34.30 -30.92
N ALA A 47 36.77 -33.74 -32.04
CA ALA A 47 35.45 -33.52 -32.56
C ALA A 47 34.63 -34.81 -32.71
N LYS A 48 33.35 -34.76 -32.39
CA LYS A 48 32.29 -35.41 -33.17
C LYS A 48 30.91 -34.85 -32.88
N ASP A 49 30.30 -34.37 -33.92
CA ASP A 49 28.89 -34.04 -34.06
C ASP A 49 27.97 -35.11 -33.52
N ALA A 50 26.88 -34.65 -32.83
CA ALA A 50 25.54 -35.20 -32.98
C ALA A 50 24.56 -34.32 -32.22
N ASP A 51 23.83 -33.52 -32.97
CA ASP A 51 22.35 -33.33 -32.95
C ASP A 51 21.62 -33.27 -31.63
N ALA A 52 21.14 -32.07 -31.42
CA ALA A 52 19.91 -31.57 -30.86
C ALA A 52 19.00 -32.47 -29.99
N ALA A 53 18.71 -32.02 -28.87
CA ALA A 53 17.35 -31.84 -28.35
C ALA A 53 17.42 -30.70 -27.35
N GLU A 54 16.95 -29.53 -27.69
CA GLU A 54 16.48 -28.55 -26.72
C GLU A 54 15.34 -29.17 -25.89
N GLY A 55 15.70 -29.83 -24.82
CA GLY A 55 14.82 -30.07 -23.71
C GLY A 55 14.73 -28.77 -22.95
N THR A 56 13.70 -27.98 -23.18
CA THR A 56 13.24 -27.00 -22.21
C THR A 56 12.93 -27.78 -20.93
N ASP A 57 13.89 -27.78 -20.04
CA ASP A 57 13.67 -28.17 -18.65
C ASP A 57 12.75 -27.11 -18.05
N GLU A 58 11.44 -27.28 -18.29
CA GLU A 58 10.40 -26.62 -17.51
C GLU A 58 10.49 -27.28 -16.13
N THR A 59 11.40 -26.75 -15.32
CA THR A 59 11.39 -27.03 -13.88
C THR A 59 10.02 -26.60 -13.40
N ALA A 60 9.10 -27.57 -13.25
CA ALA A 60 7.81 -27.34 -12.63
C ALA A 60 8.11 -26.67 -11.28
N ALA A 61 7.80 -25.38 -11.17
CA ALA A 61 7.91 -24.68 -9.91
C ALA A 61 7.06 -25.47 -8.91
N GLU A 62 7.64 -25.85 -7.78
CA GLU A 62 6.88 -26.46 -6.69
C GLU A 62 5.70 -25.53 -6.37
N PRO A 63 4.51 -26.10 -6.03
CA PRO A 63 3.37 -25.26 -5.69
C PRO A 63 3.76 -24.32 -4.55
N ASP A 64 3.54 -23.04 -4.77
CA ASP A 64 3.82 -22.00 -3.78
C ASP A 64 2.72 -22.03 -2.71
N ASP A 65 2.96 -22.70 -1.61
CA ASP A 65 1.99 -22.88 -0.50
C ASP A 65 1.77 -21.60 0.34
N ARG A 66 2.36 -20.48 -0.08
CA ARG A 66 2.18 -19.19 0.62
C ARG A 66 0.81 -18.59 0.30
N VAL A 67 0.13 -18.13 1.34
CA VAL A 67 -1.06 -17.29 1.18
C VAL A 67 -0.62 -15.91 0.72
N LYS A 68 -1.03 -15.52 -0.47
CA LYS A 68 -0.67 -14.25 -1.10
C LYS A 68 -1.88 -13.33 -1.18
N PRO A 69 -1.66 -12.01 -1.18
CA PRO A 69 -2.72 -11.08 -1.52
C PRO A 69 -3.27 -11.39 -2.92
N LEU A 70 -4.55 -11.13 -3.09
CA LEU A 70 -5.17 -11.07 -4.41
C LEU A 70 -4.47 -10.02 -5.27
N PRO A 71 -4.50 -10.12 -6.59
CA PRO A 71 -3.98 -9.09 -7.47
C PRO A 71 -4.54 -7.70 -7.12
N ASP A 72 -3.73 -6.66 -7.32
CA ASP A 72 -4.17 -5.27 -7.13
C ASP A 72 -5.46 -5.02 -7.91
N ALA A 73 -6.43 -4.37 -7.27
CA ALA A 73 -7.66 -3.98 -7.96
C ALA A 73 -7.46 -2.74 -8.82
N ILE A 74 -6.37 -2.00 -8.56
CA ILE A 74 -6.12 -0.69 -9.14
C ILE A 74 -4.88 -0.76 -10.03
N ASP A 75 -5.07 -0.46 -11.32
CA ASP A 75 -3.98 -0.16 -12.24
C ASP A 75 -3.89 1.36 -12.43
N VAL A 76 -2.93 1.99 -11.77
CA VAL A 76 -2.73 3.45 -11.82
C VAL A 76 -2.45 3.96 -13.23
N THR A 77 -1.88 3.11 -14.10
CA THR A 77 -1.56 3.47 -15.49
C THR A 77 -2.76 3.46 -16.42
N ALA A 78 -3.88 2.90 -15.99
CA ALA A 78 -5.10 2.71 -16.79
C ALA A 78 -6.39 3.13 -16.03
N LEU A 79 -6.29 4.12 -15.16
CA LEU A 79 -7.44 4.64 -14.41
C LEU A 79 -8.39 5.42 -15.34
N THR A 80 -9.48 4.77 -15.73
CA THR A 80 -10.55 5.39 -16.51
C THR A 80 -11.87 5.44 -15.76
N ASP A 81 -12.23 4.35 -15.06
CA ASP A 81 -13.46 4.21 -14.30
C ASP A 81 -13.17 3.47 -13.00
N ALA A 82 -13.04 4.19 -11.89
CA ALA A 82 -12.68 3.63 -10.60
C ALA A 82 -13.05 4.57 -9.45
N THR A 83 -13.21 4.01 -8.26
CA THR A 83 -13.15 4.77 -7.00
C THR A 83 -11.93 4.32 -6.23
N VAL A 84 -11.03 5.26 -5.93
CA VAL A 84 -9.73 4.99 -5.32
C VAL A 84 -9.54 5.77 -4.03
N ALA A 85 -8.82 5.19 -3.08
CA ALA A 85 -8.28 5.95 -1.95
C ALA A 85 -7.09 6.79 -2.44
N ALA A 86 -7.05 8.06 -2.07
CA ALA A 86 -6.01 8.96 -2.53
C ALA A 86 -5.58 9.97 -1.47
N SER A 87 -4.39 10.53 -1.66
CA SER A 87 -3.95 11.73 -0.97
C SER A 87 -3.46 12.77 -1.96
N PHE A 88 -3.57 14.03 -1.59
CA PHE A 88 -3.02 15.15 -2.33
C PHE A 88 -2.91 16.37 -1.42
N ASP A 89 -2.09 17.33 -1.83
CA ASP A 89 -1.89 18.60 -1.15
C ASP A 89 -2.09 19.80 -2.11
N GLU A 90 -1.82 21.00 -1.65
CA GLU A 90 -2.00 22.24 -2.43
C GLU A 90 -1.16 22.24 -3.73
N SER A 91 0.02 21.61 -3.71
CA SER A 91 0.90 21.58 -4.89
C SER A 91 0.41 20.64 -6.00
N ALA A 92 -0.57 19.80 -5.69
CA ALA A 92 -1.16 18.83 -6.61
C ALA A 92 -2.17 19.47 -7.58
N ILE A 93 -2.61 20.70 -7.34
CA ILE A 93 -3.63 21.38 -8.15
C ILE A 93 -2.95 22.26 -9.20
N GLU A 94 -3.24 22.01 -10.47
CA GLU A 94 -2.71 22.75 -11.60
C GLU A 94 -3.86 23.24 -12.51
N GLU A 95 -3.78 24.50 -12.94
CA GLU A 95 -4.70 25.06 -13.94
C GLU A 95 -3.98 25.25 -15.27
N THR A 96 -4.45 24.55 -16.30
CA THR A 96 -3.89 24.62 -17.66
C THR A 96 -5.02 24.69 -18.67
N ASP A 97 -4.98 25.65 -19.58
CA ASP A 97 -5.96 25.86 -20.67
C ASP A 97 -7.42 25.95 -20.17
N GLY A 98 -7.62 26.51 -18.98
CA GLY A 98 -8.95 26.66 -18.38
C GLY A 98 -9.55 25.37 -17.83
N LYS A 99 -8.73 24.33 -17.67
CA LYS A 99 -9.06 23.10 -16.96
C LYS A 99 -8.23 22.98 -15.69
N THR A 100 -8.84 22.49 -14.63
CA THR A 100 -8.15 22.12 -13.39
C THR A 100 -7.73 20.68 -13.47
N TYR A 101 -6.48 20.41 -13.19
CA TYR A 101 -5.89 19.08 -13.05
C TYR A 101 -5.54 18.83 -11.60
N LEU A 102 -5.65 17.60 -11.17
CA LEU A 102 -5.27 17.17 -9.83
C LEU A 102 -4.35 15.96 -9.92
N THR A 103 -3.17 16.06 -9.29
CA THR A 103 -2.25 14.94 -9.13
C THR A 103 -2.59 14.20 -7.84
N LEU A 104 -2.93 12.92 -7.98
CA LEU A 104 -3.30 12.05 -6.88
C LEU A 104 -2.16 11.08 -6.58
N GLN A 105 -1.75 10.95 -5.32
CA GLN A 105 -1.09 9.74 -4.84
C GLN A 105 -2.18 8.70 -4.57
N VAL A 106 -2.17 7.61 -5.32
CA VAL A 106 -3.20 6.56 -5.26
C VAL A 106 -2.74 5.43 -4.34
N TYR A 107 -3.70 4.87 -3.60
CA TYR A 107 -3.49 3.80 -2.65
C TYR A 107 -4.43 2.63 -2.90
N ASP A 108 -3.94 1.43 -2.59
CA ASP A 108 -4.74 0.20 -2.47
C ASP A 108 -4.29 -0.55 -1.21
N TYR A 109 -4.93 -1.65 -0.88
CA TYR A 109 -4.60 -2.46 0.29
C TYR A 109 -4.61 -3.95 -0.07
N ASP A 110 -3.82 -4.73 0.63
CA ASP A 110 -3.77 -6.18 0.44
C ASP A 110 -5.12 -6.80 0.79
N ARG A 111 -5.63 -7.63 -0.11
CA ARG A 111 -6.86 -8.42 0.03
C ARG A 111 -6.52 -9.88 -0.09
N TYR A 112 -7.13 -10.70 0.74
CA TYR A 112 -6.88 -12.13 0.78
C TYR A 112 -8.18 -12.89 0.55
N ASP A 113 -8.08 -14.00 -0.18
CA ASP A 113 -9.21 -14.90 -0.40
C ASP A 113 -9.71 -15.50 0.92
N MET A 114 -11.03 -15.63 1.05
CA MET A 114 -11.65 -16.16 2.27
C MET A 114 -11.26 -17.61 2.51
N VAL A 115 -11.11 -18.41 1.46
CA VAL A 115 -10.76 -19.83 1.58
C VAL A 115 -9.33 -19.97 2.09
N ASP A 116 -8.40 -19.16 1.58
CA ASP A 116 -7.01 -19.16 1.99
C ASP A 116 -6.87 -18.78 3.47
N ILE A 117 -7.56 -17.73 3.90
CA ILE A 117 -7.55 -17.30 5.31
C ILE A 117 -8.23 -18.34 6.21
N SER A 118 -9.30 -19.01 5.75
CA SER A 118 -9.97 -20.04 6.51
C SER A 118 -9.07 -21.27 6.74
N ASN A 119 -8.21 -21.57 5.79
CA ASN A 119 -7.26 -22.69 5.84
C ASN A 119 -5.96 -22.37 6.56
N LEU A 120 -5.75 -21.11 6.93
CA LEU A 120 -4.52 -20.64 7.58
C LEU A 120 -4.34 -21.37 8.93
N ALA A 121 -3.16 -21.94 9.16
CA ALA A 121 -2.81 -22.69 10.36
C ALA A 121 -1.38 -22.37 10.81
N GLU A 122 -1.00 -22.86 11.99
CA GLU A 122 0.38 -22.79 12.46
C GLU A 122 1.32 -23.49 11.46
N GLY A 123 2.42 -22.81 11.11
CA GLY A 123 3.38 -23.21 10.10
C GLY A 123 3.08 -22.70 8.69
N SER A 124 1.88 -22.20 8.40
CA SER A 124 1.58 -21.53 7.13
C SER A 124 2.45 -20.28 6.96
N VAL A 125 2.61 -19.83 5.72
CA VAL A 125 3.25 -18.55 5.41
C VAL A 125 2.23 -17.65 4.72
N ILE A 126 2.08 -16.42 5.22
CA ILE A 126 1.27 -15.37 4.59
C ILE A 126 2.18 -14.23 4.14
N VAL A 127 1.92 -13.71 2.95
CA VAL A 127 2.65 -12.53 2.41
C VAL A 127 1.86 -11.29 2.77
N ALA A 128 2.46 -10.38 3.52
CA ALA A 128 1.86 -9.12 3.95
C ALA A 128 2.79 -7.96 3.64
N GLY A 129 2.30 -6.93 2.94
CA GLY A 129 3.13 -5.80 2.52
C GLY A 129 4.37 -6.23 1.74
N GLY A 130 4.27 -7.30 0.93
CA GLY A 130 5.37 -7.87 0.15
C GLY A 130 6.40 -8.67 0.96
N LYS A 131 6.11 -9.03 2.22
CA LYS A 131 7.02 -9.79 3.10
C LYS A 131 6.36 -11.06 3.60
N ASP A 132 7.14 -12.13 3.67
CA ASP A 132 6.71 -13.39 4.24
C ASP A 132 6.61 -13.30 5.77
N MET A 133 5.48 -13.73 6.30
CA MET A 133 5.22 -13.89 7.74
C MET A 133 4.87 -15.36 8.02
N THR A 134 5.65 -16.03 8.85
CA THR A 134 5.31 -17.37 9.33
C THR A 134 4.24 -17.26 10.41
N VAL A 135 3.19 -18.05 10.25
CA VAL A 135 2.06 -18.13 11.18
C VAL A 135 2.43 -19.03 12.35
N SER A 136 2.51 -18.47 13.56
CA SER A 136 2.72 -19.21 14.80
C SER A 136 1.43 -19.43 15.61
N SER A 137 0.41 -18.61 15.34
CA SER A 137 -0.93 -18.76 15.91
C SER A 137 -1.98 -18.08 15.05
N VAL A 138 -3.18 -18.63 15.07
CA VAL A 138 -4.37 -18.03 14.44
C VAL A 138 -5.52 -18.06 15.43
N GLU A 139 -6.04 -16.91 15.77
CA GLU A 139 -7.26 -16.75 16.59
C GLU A 139 -8.35 -16.16 15.71
N ARG A 140 -9.58 -16.67 15.81
CA ARG A 140 -10.74 -16.20 15.05
C ARG A 140 -11.83 -15.78 15.99
N ASP A 141 -12.26 -14.52 15.84
CA ASP A 141 -13.34 -13.92 16.64
C ASP A 141 -14.31 -13.15 15.72
N GLY A 142 -15.39 -13.80 15.35
CA GLY A 142 -16.35 -13.26 14.38
C GLY A 142 -15.71 -12.96 13.04
N ALA A 143 -15.74 -11.70 12.63
CA ALA A 143 -15.13 -11.22 11.39
C ALA A 143 -13.60 -11.00 11.51
N LEU A 144 -13.04 -11.07 12.73
CA LEU A 144 -11.62 -10.82 12.96
C LEU A 144 -10.81 -12.12 12.91
N VAL A 145 -9.63 -12.03 12.32
CA VAL A 145 -8.60 -13.08 12.36
C VAL A 145 -7.31 -12.46 12.87
N LEU A 146 -6.84 -12.93 14.02
CA LEU A 146 -5.60 -12.49 14.63
C LEU A 146 -4.49 -13.50 14.31
N ILE A 147 -3.52 -13.07 13.54
CA ILE A 147 -2.33 -13.87 13.20
C ILE A 147 -1.21 -13.42 14.12
N ASN A 148 -0.55 -14.37 14.78
CA ASN A 148 0.53 -14.13 15.73
C ASN A 148 0.14 -13.16 16.87
N GLY A 149 -1.11 -13.23 17.30
CA GLY A 149 -1.67 -12.39 18.36
C GLY A 149 -2.10 -11.00 17.91
N GLY A 150 -2.19 -10.77 16.61
CA GLY A 150 -2.66 -9.52 16.02
C GLY A 150 -1.64 -8.38 16.04
N LEU A 151 -2.04 -7.22 15.50
CA LEU A 151 -1.21 -6.04 15.32
C LEU A 151 -0.49 -5.61 16.62
N THR A 152 -1.17 -5.64 17.75
CA THR A 152 -0.63 -5.18 19.05
C THR A 152 0.52 -6.04 19.58
N ARG A 153 0.69 -7.27 19.04
CA ARG A 153 1.76 -8.19 19.40
C ARG A 153 2.80 -8.39 18.30
N GLY A 154 2.76 -7.52 17.28
CA GLY A 154 3.67 -7.59 16.12
C GLY A 154 3.27 -8.61 15.08
N GLY A 155 2.04 -9.15 15.17
CA GLY A 155 1.41 -9.95 14.14
C GLY A 155 0.49 -9.10 13.25
N MET A 156 -0.54 -9.72 12.67
CA MET A 156 -1.47 -9.11 11.74
C MET A 156 -2.90 -9.30 12.25
N THR A 157 -3.72 -8.29 12.09
CA THR A 157 -5.17 -8.36 12.31
C THR A 157 -5.87 -8.24 10.97
N LEU A 158 -6.63 -9.26 10.59
CA LEU A 158 -7.45 -9.25 9.39
C LEU A 158 -8.92 -9.09 9.77
N THR A 159 -9.67 -8.43 8.91
CA THR A 159 -11.13 -8.37 8.98
C THR A 159 -11.74 -8.57 7.62
N THR A 160 -13.02 -8.91 7.57
CA THR A 160 -13.78 -9.04 6.33
C THR A 160 -14.98 -8.11 6.34
N GLN A 161 -15.39 -7.68 5.15
CA GLN A 161 -16.67 -7.07 4.87
C GLN A 161 -17.54 -8.08 4.09
N ASP A 162 -18.71 -7.66 3.66
CA ASP A 162 -19.68 -8.52 2.95
C ASP A 162 -19.22 -8.93 1.53
N ASP A 163 -18.04 -8.47 1.09
CA ASP A 163 -17.44 -8.75 -0.20
C ASP A 163 -16.69 -10.10 -0.30
N GLY A 164 -16.58 -10.83 0.82
CA GLY A 164 -15.96 -12.15 0.85
C GLY A 164 -14.44 -12.17 0.82
N VAL A 165 -13.79 -11.03 1.02
CA VAL A 165 -12.34 -10.91 1.14
C VAL A 165 -11.94 -10.43 2.53
N TYR A 166 -10.74 -10.82 2.95
CA TYR A 166 -10.10 -10.29 4.15
C TYR A 166 -9.11 -9.20 3.78
N TYR A 167 -8.97 -8.19 4.63
CA TYR A 167 -7.95 -7.16 4.52
C TYR A 167 -7.34 -6.84 5.89
N GLU A 168 -6.13 -6.29 5.86
CA GLU A 168 -5.39 -5.96 7.06
C GLU A 168 -5.92 -4.66 7.72
N LEU A 169 -6.12 -4.73 9.03
CA LEU A 169 -6.38 -3.58 9.88
C LEU A 169 -5.09 -3.04 10.47
N GLY A 170 -4.88 -1.76 10.31
CA GLY A 170 -3.83 -0.99 10.99
C GLY A 170 -4.28 -0.45 12.34
N VAL A 171 -3.53 0.53 12.84
CA VAL A 171 -3.86 1.25 14.08
C VAL A 171 -5.18 1.99 13.92
N ASN A 172 -6.01 2.01 14.96
CA ASN A 172 -7.36 2.60 14.99
C ASN A 172 -8.34 1.94 14.00
N ASP A 173 -8.15 0.64 13.72
CA ASP A 173 -9.03 -0.15 12.86
C ASP A 173 -9.17 0.38 11.42
N VAL A 174 -8.18 1.12 10.95
CA VAL A 174 -8.12 1.59 9.55
C VAL A 174 -7.49 0.55 8.64
N LYS A 175 -7.79 0.62 7.33
CA LYS A 175 -7.13 -0.23 6.34
C LYS A 175 -5.64 0.10 6.23
N CYS A 176 -4.80 -0.91 6.06
CA CYS A 176 -3.38 -0.76 5.79
C CYS A 176 -3.17 -0.43 4.31
N TYR A 177 -3.25 0.86 3.96
CA TYR A 177 -3.04 1.34 2.62
C TYR A 177 -1.56 1.31 2.20
N GLN A 178 -1.32 0.94 0.95
CA GLN A 178 -0.01 0.93 0.28
C GLN A 178 -0.05 1.86 -0.92
N GLU A 179 1.00 2.63 -1.13
CA GLU A 179 1.14 3.48 -2.31
C GLU A 179 1.25 2.65 -3.58
N LYS A 180 0.46 2.98 -4.59
CA LYS A 180 0.47 2.33 -5.91
C LYS A 180 1.07 3.19 -6.99
N GLY A 181 1.16 4.51 -6.79
CA GLY A 181 1.75 5.47 -7.71
C GLY A 181 0.95 6.76 -7.82
N GLU A 182 1.42 7.64 -8.67
CA GLU A 182 0.80 8.94 -8.91
C GLU A 182 0.09 8.97 -10.27
N VAL A 183 -1.02 9.72 -10.34
CA VAL A 183 -1.73 10.00 -11.57
C VAL A 183 -2.23 11.43 -11.58
N THR A 184 -2.09 12.13 -12.72
CA THR A 184 -2.65 13.47 -12.91
C THR A 184 -3.86 13.37 -13.83
N LEU A 185 -5.03 13.79 -13.36
CA LEU A 185 -6.28 13.72 -14.08
C LEU A 185 -7.00 15.07 -14.06
N PRO A 186 -7.74 15.43 -15.13
CA PRO A 186 -8.57 16.62 -15.15
C PRO A 186 -9.79 16.44 -14.23
N LEU A 187 -10.26 17.53 -13.65
CA LEU A 187 -11.58 17.57 -13.03
C LEU A 187 -12.66 17.65 -14.13
N SER A 188 -13.75 16.90 -13.98
CA SER A 188 -14.90 17.01 -14.89
C SER A 188 -15.63 18.33 -14.71
N ALA A 189 -16.37 18.76 -15.72
CA ALA A 189 -17.20 19.98 -15.65
C ALA A 189 -18.28 19.92 -14.56
N GLY A 190 -18.69 18.69 -14.16
CA GLY A 190 -19.67 18.43 -13.11
C GLY A 190 -19.05 18.00 -11.80
N PHE A 191 -17.75 18.26 -11.58
CA PHE A 191 -17.03 17.85 -10.39
C PHE A 191 -17.74 18.26 -9.09
N THR A 192 -17.74 17.36 -8.11
CA THR A 192 -18.26 17.63 -6.76
C THR A 192 -17.28 17.17 -5.70
N LEU A 193 -17.09 17.98 -4.67
CA LEU A 193 -16.40 17.60 -3.44
C LEU A 193 -17.43 17.50 -2.32
N THR A 194 -17.63 16.32 -1.77
CA THR A 194 -18.43 16.11 -0.55
C THR A 194 -17.47 16.06 0.64
N ASP A 195 -17.64 16.98 1.56
CA ASP A 195 -16.86 17.07 2.77
C ASP A 195 -17.71 16.69 3.98
N ASP A 196 -17.37 15.56 4.59
CA ASP A 196 -17.97 14.99 5.79
C ASP A 196 -16.96 14.93 6.95
N SER A 197 -15.88 15.72 6.85
CA SER A 197 -14.82 15.72 7.87
C SER A 197 -15.17 16.52 9.13
N ASP A 198 -16.18 17.40 9.06
CA ASP A 198 -16.70 18.14 10.19
C ASP A 198 -18.02 17.52 10.65
N PRO A 199 -18.05 16.82 11.81
CA PRO A 199 -19.27 16.19 12.32
C PRO A 199 -20.37 17.18 12.69
N ASP A 200 -20.06 18.46 12.94
CA ASP A 200 -21.05 19.51 13.21
C ASP A 200 -21.70 20.02 11.91
N HIS A 201 -21.04 19.86 10.76
CA HIS A 201 -21.52 20.26 9.45
C HIS A 201 -21.32 19.15 8.41
N PRO A 202 -22.00 18.00 8.56
CA PRO A 202 -21.78 16.85 7.67
C PRO A 202 -22.31 17.12 6.26
N ASN A 203 -21.77 16.37 5.30
CA ASN A 203 -22.21 16.32 3.91
C ASN A 203 -22.20 17.69 3.18
N GLN A 204 -21.23 18.54 3.48
CA GLN A 204 -21.06 19.79 2.75
C GLN A 204 -20.59 19.48 1.31
N THR A 205 -21.25 20.10 0.34
CA THR A 205 -20.92 19.87 -1.09
C THR A 205 -20.40 21.15 -1.70
N TYR A 206 -19.29 21.03 -2.44
CA TYR A 206 -18.57 22.13 -3.08
C TYR A 206 -18.24 21.79 -4.53
N GLY A 207 -18.03 22.82 -5.35
CA GLY A 207 -17.43 22.69 -6.67
C GLY A 207 -15.91 22.79 -6.64
N ALA A 208 -15.28 22.76 -7.82
CA ALA A 208 -13.84 22.83 -7.99
C ALA A 208 -13.21 24.10 -7.40
N GLU A 209 -13.95 25.20 -7.36
CA GLU A 209 -13.51 26.50 -6.84
C GLU A 209 -13.15 26.47 -5.35
N LYS A 210 -13.68 25.48 -4.62
CA LYS A 210 -13.39 25.31 -3.18
C LYS A 210 -12.23 24.38 -2.88
N LEU A 211 -11.77 23.60 -3.86
CA LEU A 211 -10.76 22.58 -3.64
C LEU A 211 -9.46 23.16 -3.08
N SER A 212 -8.98 24.29 -3.65
CA SER A 212 -7.75 24.94 -3.18
C SER A 212 -7.84 25.50 -1.75
N GLU A 213 -9.03 25.91 -1.31
CA GLU A 213 -9.24 26.38 0.06
C GLU A 213 -9.25 25.22 1.08
N LEU A 214 -9.80 24.08 0.68
CA LEU A 214 -10.01 22.93 1.56
C LEU A 214 -8.81 21.97 1.62
N VAL A 215 -7.91 22.05 0.63
CA VAL A 215 -6.79 21.10 0.52
C VAL A 215 -5.85 21.16 1.73
N SER A 216 -5.69 22.31 2.37
CA SER A 216 -4.89 22.48 3.58
C SER A 216 -5.42 21.73 4.80
N SER A 217 -6.67 21.27 4.77
CA SER A 217 -7.30 20.51 5.86
C SER A 217 -7.05 19.01 5.84
N GLY A 218 -6.21 18.52 4.92
CA GLY A 218 -5.68 17.19 4.88
C GLY A 218 -6.57 16.18 4.13
N PHE A 219 -6.14 15.82 2.92
CA PHE A 219 -6.67 14.70 2.14
C PHE A 219 -5.69 13.55 2.23
N THR A 220 -6.09 12.44 2.84
CA THR A 220 -5.24 11.27 3.09
C THR A 220 -5.93 9.99 2.62
N ALA A 221 -5.18 8.92 2.42
CA ALA A 221 -5.74 7.63 2.00
C ALA A 221 -6.87 7.13 2.91
N ASN A 222 -6.81 7.45 4.21
CA ASN A 222 -7.78 6.95 5.19
C ASN A 222 -9.08 7.76 5.27
N ASN A 223 -9.12 8.93 4.65
CA ASN A 223 -10.32 9.78 4.70
C ASN A 223 -10.79 10.26 3.34
N THR A 224 -10.11 9.91 2.25
CA THR A 224 -10.38 10.48 0.93
C THR A 224 -10.62 9.39 -0.10
N LEU A 225 -11.80 9.42 -0.71
CA LEU A 225 -12.15 8.61 -1.88
C LEU A 225 -12.32 9.52 -3.10
N VAL A 226 -11.73 9.13 -4.20
CA VAL A 226 -11.80 9.85 -5.48
C VAL A 226 -12.50 8.97 -6.50
N THR A 227 -13.59 9.46 -7.08
CA THR A 227 -14.31 8.80 -8.17
C THR A 227 -13.84 9.34 -9.50
N ILE A 228 -13.43 8.43 -10.37
CA ILE A 228 -12.92 8.70 -11.72
C ILE A 228 -13.88 8.04 -12.71
N GLU A 229 -14.32 8.77 -13.70
CA GLU A 229 -15.17 8.28 -14.80
C GLU A 229 -14.63 8.84 -16.12
N ASN A 230 -14.46 7.96 -17.12
CA ASN A 230 -13.91 8.32 -18.43
C ASN A 230 -12.54 9.05 -18.36
N GLY A 231 -11.73 8.75 -17.35
CA GLY A 231 -10.43 9.39 -17.14
C GLY A 231 -10.50 10.83 -16.60
N GLU A 232 -11.65 11.27 -16.09
CA GLU A 232 -11.83 12.55 -15.39
C GLU A 232 -12.26 12.32 -13.94
N ILE A 233 -11.83 13.15 -13.02
CA ILE A 233 -12.28 13.12 -11.63
C ILE A 233 -13.67 13.74 -11.57
N THR A 234 -14.67 12.94 -11.22
CA THR A 234 -16.08 13.39 -11.13
C THR A 234 -16.49 13.73 -9.71
N ALA A 235 -15.90 13.05 -8.71
CA ALA A 235 -16.20 13.35 -7.33
C ALA A 235 -15.01 13.07 -6.41
N ILE A 236 -14.95 13.82 -5.31
CA ILE A 236 -14.12 13.53 -4.14
C ILE A 236 -15.03 13.50 -2.93
N THR A 237 -14.86 12.47 -2.09
CA THR A 237 -15.51 12.39 -0.79
C THR A 237 -14.44 12.37 0.28
N ARG A 238 -14.53 13.31 1.24
CA ARG A 238 -13.67 13.36 2.41
C ARG A 238 -14.48 13.08 3.66
N SER A 239 -14.05 12.09 4.43
CA SER A 239 -14.66 11.69 5.70
C SER A 239 -13.87 12.23 6.89
N VAL A 240 -14.43 12.06 8.11
CA VAL A 240 -13.67 12.26 9.34
C VAL A 240 -12.41 11.39 9.31
N ALA A 241 -11.26 11.97 9.63
CA ALA A 241 -10.04 11.16 9.78
C ALA A 241 -10.16 10.29 11.04
N PRO A 242 -9.81 9.00 10.95
CA PRO A 242 -9.90 8.04 12.04
C PRO A 242 -8.90 8.30 13.18
#